data_e342df22eb87fc192cb72ab6fab5c68d
#
_entry.id   e342df22eb87fc192cb72ab6fab5c68d
#
_cell.length_a   1.000
_cell.length_b   1.000
_cell.length_c   1.000
_cell.angle_alpha   90.00
_cell.angle_beta   90.00
_cell.angle_gamma   90.00
#
_symmetry.space_group_name_H-M   'P 1'
#
loop_
_entity.id
_entity.type
_entity.pdbx_description
1 polymer ?
#
loop_
_entity_poly.entity_id
_entity_poly.type
_entity_poly.pdbx_seq_one_letter_code
_entity_poly.pdbx_strand_id
1 'polypeptide(L)'
;AGPDHWHSTIAMAAARAGKHVYCEKPLSWTVPETYMVRQVIKETGVVFQLGHQGRQTDCYQKAEEIIGNGLLGPVNLIEVCTNRNSPNGAWVYDIIEGSNPNTIDWKQFEGDPERIKEYMDYMTSNKLERYIGPDERSKFSLERFFRWRCWWDYSTGLSGDLLTHEYDAVNQIMHVGIPHSATSSGGVYFFKDGRTVPDVLQTTFEWPDRDLTMLYSAT
;
A
#
# COMPACT_ATOMS: atom_id res chain seq x y z
N ALA A 1 -3.36 8.78 -9.96
CA ALA A 1 -3.45 7.32 -9.81
C ALA A 1 -2.45 6.64 -10.74
N GLY A 2 -1.84 5.59 -10.30
CA GLY A 2 -0.85 4.78 -11.01
C GLY A 2 -0.46 3.57 -10.17
N PRO A 3 0.50 2.74 -10.59
CA PRO A 3 1.07 1.72 -9.73
C PRO A 3 1.77 2.34 -8.51
N ASP A 4 1.85 1.58 -7.40
CA ASP A 4 2.35 2.09 -6.12
C ASP A 4 3.73 2.74 -6.23
N HIS A 5 4.62 2.14 -7.01
CA HIS A 5 5.99 2.61 -7.22
C HIS A 5 6.10 3.98 -7.93
N TRP A 6 5.00 4.50 -8.49
CA TRP A 6 4.96 5.81 -9.13
C TRP A 6 4.35 6.92 -8.27
N HIS A 7 3.61 6.60 -7.21
CA HIS A 7 2.82 7.57 -6.45
C HIS A 7 3.68 8.73 -5.93
N SER A 8 4.76 8.44 -5.22
CA SER A 8 5.65 9.45 -4.63
C SER A 8 6.29 10.35 -5.67
N THR A 9 6.81 9.77 -6.76
CA THR A 9 7.50 10.50 -7.83
C THR A 9 6.55 11.47 -8.52
N ILE A 10 5.36 11.01 -8.91
CA ILE A 10 4.35 11.86 -9.57
C ILE A 10 3.85 12.95 -8.61
N ALA A 11 3.59 12.60 -7.35
CA ALA A 11 3.13 13.56 -6.36
C ALA A 11 4.15 14.68 -6.11
N MET A 12 5.43 14.34 -5.97
CA MET A 12 6.50 15.34 -5.79
C MET A 12 6.71 16.20 -7.02
N ALA A 13 6.66 15.62 -8.23
CA ALA A 13 6.78 16.39 -9.48
C ALA A 13 5.64 17.39 -9.64
N ALA A 14 4.40 16.98 -9.37
CA ALA A 14 3.23 17.85 -9.43
C ALA A 14 3.32 18.98 -8.38
N ALA A 15 3.71 18.67 -7.15
CA ALA A 15 3.88 19.65 -6.09
C ALA A 15 4.95 20.71 -6.43
N ARG A 16 6.12 20.27 -6.95
CA ARG A 16 7.17 21.17 -7.43
C ARG A 16 6.75 22.05 -8.58
N ALA A 17 5.79 21.59 -9.40
CA ALA A 17 5.14 22.37 -10.44
C ALA A 17 4.01 23.30 -9.92
N GLY A 18 3.87 23.45 -8.59
CA GLY A 18 2.87 24.31 -7.95
C GLY A 18 1.44 23.79 -8.04
N LYS A 19 1.24 22.49 -8.30
CA LYS A 19 -0.08 21.88 -8.42
C LYS A 19 -0.51 21.28 -7.09
N HIS A 20 -1.80 21.46 -6.72
CA HIS A 20 -2.41 20.69 -5.64
C HIS A 20 -2.50 19.22 -6.05
N VAL A 21 -2.37 18.32 -5.09
CA VAL A 21 -2.25 16.88 -5.36
C VAL A 21 -3.28 16.09 -4.59
N TYR A 22 -4.06 15.27 -5.29
CA TYR A 22 -4.77 14.13 -4.73
C TYR A 22 -4.02 12.87 -5.17
N CYS A 23 -3.41 12.17 -4.21
CA CYS A 23 -2.63 10.98 -4.47
C CYS A 23 -3.37 9.75 -3.94
N GLU A 24 -3.52 8.72 -4.76
CA GLU A 24 -4.06 7.44 -4.30
C GLU A 24 -3.15 6.79 -3.24
N LYS A 25 -3.76 5.99 -2.39
CA LYS A 25 -3.05 5.13 -1.44
C LYS A 25 -2.37 3.93 -2.19
N PRO A 26 -1.30 3.37 -1.68
CA PRO A 26 -0.43 3.88 -0.61
C PRO A 26 0.32 5.13 -1.03
N LEU A 27 0.76 5.92 -0.07
CA LEU A 27 1.46 7.19 -0.34
C LEU A 27 2.74 6.99 -1.14
N SER A 28 3.46 5.94 -0.85
CA SER A 28 4.79 5.66 -1.40
C SER A 28 5.08 4.17 -1.41
N TRP A 29 6.09 3.80 -2.14
CA TRP A 29 6.58 2.43 -2.22
C TRP A 29 7.54 2.08 -1.06
N THR A 30 8.32 3.06 -0.60
CA THR A 30 9.25 2.90 0.52
C THR A 30 9.05 3.96 1.60
N VAL A 31 9.51 3.66 2.82
CA VAL A 31 9.44 4.60 3.95
C VAL A 31 10.25 5.90 3.68
N PRO A 32 11.48 5.87 3.14
CA PRO A 32 12.21 7.08 2.79
C PRO A 32 11.43 8.00 1.84
N GLU A 33 10.76 7.44 0.83
CA GLU A 33 9.94 8.22 -0.10
C GLU A 33 8.81 8.98 0.62
N THR A 34 8.22 8.40 1.66
CA THR A 34 7.20 9.08 2.46
C THR A 34 7.74 10.38 3.08
N TYR A 35 8.95 10.35 3.61
CA TYR A 35 9.59 11.54 4.17
C TYR A 35 9.92 12.57 3.08
N MET A 36 10.35 12.12 1.91
CA MET A 36 10.61 13.01 0.75
C MET A 36 9.33 13.71 0.29
N VAL A 37 8.23 12.98 0.12
CA VAL A 37 6.92 13.58 -0.23
C VAL A 37 6.51 14.61 0.82
N ARG A 38 6.58 14.25 2.11
CA ARG A 38 6.25 15.17 3.21
C ARG A 38 7.09 16.44 3.16
N GLN A 39 8.38 16.32 2.88
CA GLN A 39 9.27 17.48 2.78
C GLN A 39 8.87 18.38 1.60
N VAL A 40 8.71 17.81 0.40
CA VAL A 40 8.34 18.57 -0.82
C VAL A 40 6.99 19.28 -0.63
N ILE A 41 6.00 18.63 -0.04
CA ILE A 41 4.70 19.26 0.22
C ILE A 41 4.82 20.44 1.18
N LYS A 42 5.66 20.32 2.22
CA LYS A 42 5.91 21.43 3.16
C LYS A 42 6.65 22.60 2.50
N GLU A 43 7.64 22.31 1.67
CA GLU A 43 8.43 23.34 0.96
C GLU A 43 7.61 24.09 -0.08
N THR A 44 6.72 23.40 -0.80
CA THR A 44 5.91 23.99 -1.87
C THR A 44 4.63 24.65 -1.36
N GLY A 45 4.16 24.29 -0.16
CA GLY A 45 2.91 24.80 0.43
C GLY A 45 1.65 24.43 -0.35
N VAL A 46 1.70 23.46 -1.28
CA VAL A 46 0.53 23.01 -2.02
C VAL A 46 -0.42 22.20 -1.12
N VAL A 47 -1.69 22.16 -1.49
CA VAL A 47 -2.65 21.27 -0.84
C VAL A 47 -2.39 19.84 -1.29
N PHE A 48 -2.24 18.93 -0.33
CA PHE A 48 -2.06 17.51 -0.58
C PHE A 48 -3.10 16.70 0.17
N GLN A 49 -3.75 15.78 -0.54
CA GLN A 49 -4.68 14.82 0.05
C GLN A 49 -4.30 13.41 -0.37
N LEU A 50 -4.16 12.52 0.62
CA LEU A 50 -4.03 11.08 0.38
C LEU A 50 -5.41 10.44 0.21
N GLY A 51 -5.55 9.58 -0.78
CA GLY A 51 -6.81 9.00 -1.24
C GLY A 51 -7.32 7.85 -0.36
N HIS A 52 -7.65 8.14 0.89
CA HIS A 52 -8.43 7.24 1.76
C HIS A 52 -9.91 7.59 1.67
N GLN A 53 -10.58 7.14 0.63
CA GLN A 53 -11.97 7.51 0.32
C GLN A 53 -12.96 7.11 1.41
N GLY A 54 -12.68 6.07 2.19
CA GLY A 54 -13.51 5.62 3.30
C GLY A 54 -13.76 6.68 4.38
N ARG A 55 -12.82 7.61 4.56
CA ARG A 55 -12.92 8.70 5.55
C ARG A 55 -14.13 9.61 5.39
N GLN A 56 -14.72 9.63 4.21
CA GLN A 56 -15.86 10.52 3.91
C GLN A 56 -17.21 9.80 4.08
N THR A 57 -17.22 8.56 4.55
CA THR A 57 -18.46 7.81 4.77
C THR A 57 -19.09 8.17 6.11
N ASP A 58 -20.39 8.41 6.12
CA ASP A 58 -21.16 8.75 7.32
C ASP A 58 -21.05 7.69 8.42
N CYS A 59 -20.87 6.40 8.02
CA CYS A 59 -20.75 5.31 8.98
C CYS A 59 -19.49 5.42 9.85
N TYR A 60 -18.36 5.92 9.31
CA TYR A 60 -17.15 6.12 10.10
C TYR A 60 -17.31 7.26 11.11
N GLN A 61 -17.95 8.35 10.70
CA GLN A 61 -18.28 9.47 11.60
C GLN A 61 -19.22 9.01 12.72
N LYS A 62 -20.21 8.19 12.36
CA LYS A 62 -21.14 7.66 13.37
C LYS A 62 -20.49 6.67 14.32
N ALA A 63 -19.57 5.84 13.83
CA ALA A 63 -18.80 4.93 14.67
C ALA A 63 -17.89 5.69 15.64
N GLU A 64 -17.20 6.73 15.16
CA GLU A 64 -16.39 7.64 15.98
C GLU A 64 -17.21 8.28 17.10
N GLU A 65 -18.40 8.79 16.78
CA GLU A 65 -19.34 9.36 17.78
C GLU A 65 -19.76 8.32 18.85
N ILE A 66 -20.15 7.11 18.41
CA ILE A 66 -20.60 6.04 19.30
C ILE A 66 -19.50 5.63 20.28
N ILE A 67 -18.29 5.43 19.77
CA ILE A 67 -17.14 5.02 20.58
C ILE A 67 -16.67 6.17 21.47
N GLY A 68 -16.58 7.39 20.92
CA GLY A 68 -16.18 8.58 21.66
C GLY A 68 -17.11 8.94 22.82
N ASN A 69 -18.40 8.62 22.68
CA ASN A 69 -19.40 8.78 23.75
C ASN A 69 -19.41 7.63 24.79
N GLY A 70 -18.50 6.64 24.63
CA GLY A 70 -18.35 5.53 25.58
C GLY A 70 -19.49 4.50 25.55
N LEU A 71 -20.34 4.49 24.51
CA LEU A 71 -21.49 3.58 24.44
C LEU A 71 -21.10 2.10 24.38
N LEU A 72 -19.91 1.77 23.91
CA LEU A 72 -19.38 0.39 23.90
C LEU A 72 -18.54 0.05 25.14
N GLY A 73 -18.29 1.04 26.01
CA GLY A 73 -17.30 0.88 27.07
C GLY A 73 -15.86 0.80 26.52
N PRO A 74 -14.90 0.25 27.28
CA PRO A 74 -13.52 0.09 26.82
C PRO A 74 -13.43 -0.87 25.65
N VAL A 75 -12.79 -0.45 24.56
CA VAL A 75 -12.48 -1.30 23.41
C VAL A 75 -11.05 -1.81 23.53
N ASN A 76 -10.87 -3.11 23.71
CA ASN A 76 -9.57 -3.74 23.91
C ASN A 76 -9.10 -4.54 22.70
N LEU A 77 -10.03 -4.96 21.83
CA LEU A 77 -9.75 -5.73 20.63
C LEU A 77 -10.53 -5.17 19.44
N ILE A 78 -9.82 -5.04 18.31
CA ILE A 78 -10.42 -4.74 17.01
C ILE A 78 -10.01 -5.85 16.06
N GLU A 79 -10.98 -6.44 15.36
CA GLU A 79 -10.75 -7.43 14.33
C GLU A 79 -11.25 -6.88 12.99
N VAL A 80 -10.38 -6.90 12.00
CA VAL A 80 -10.70 -6.46 10.64
C VAL A 80 -10.19 -7.46 9.61
N CYS A 81 -10.89 -7.58 8.50
CA CYS A 81 -10.46 -8.49 7.43
C CYS A 81 -10.77 -7.93 6.05
N THR A 82 -9.95 -8.31 5.08
CA THR A 82 -10.18 -8.06 3.66
C THR A 82 -9.88 -9.34 2.89
N ASN A 83 -10.91 -9.92 2.28
CA ASN A 83 -10.77 -11.17 1.56
C ASN A 83 -10.88 -10.93 0.06
N ARG A 84 -9.87 -11.38 -0.69
CA ARG A 84 -9.82 -11.39 -2.14
C ARG A 84 -9.59 -12.79 -2.71
N ASN A 85 -9.98 -13.77 -1.91
CA ASN A 85 -9.82 -15.18 -2.19
C ASN A 85 -10.87 -15.67 -3.20
N SER A 86 -10.78 -15.20 -4.42
CA SER A 86 -11.60 -15.68 -5.53
C SER A 86 -10.71 -16.03 -6.73
N PRO A 87 -11.13 -16.95 -7.62
CA PRO A 87 -10.34 -17.35 -8.78
C PRO A 87 -9.87 -16.16 -9.64
N ASN A 88 -10.67 -15.10 -9.69
CA ASN A 88 -10.40 -13.89 -10.47
C ASN A 88 -10.02 -12.69 -9.55
N GLY A 89 -9.87 -12.90 -8.24
CA GLY A 89 -9.84 -11.80 -7.27
C GLY A 89 -8.47 -11.27 -6.92
N ALA A 90 -7.48 -12.09 -6.80
CA ALA A 90 -6.16 -11.68 -6.27
C ALA A 90 -5.31 -10.95 -7.30
N TRP A 91 -5.86 -9.89 -7.90
CA TRP A 91 -5.19 -9.02 -8.88
C TRP A 91 -4.78 -9.70 -10.19
N VAL A 92 -5.40 -10.84 -10.52
CA VAL A 92 -5.21 -11.54 -11.79
C VAL A 92 -6.13 -10.92 -12.85
N TYR A 93 -5.80 -9.68 -13.25
CA TYR A 93 -6.53 -8.98 -14.31
C TYR A 93 -6.26 -9.60 -15.68
N ASP A 94 -7.22 -9.41 -16.59
CA ASP A 94 -7.07 -9.83 -17.97
C ASP A 94 -5.95 -9.05 -18.67
N ILE A 95 -5.19 -9.76 -19.49
CA ILE A 95 -4.21 -9.14 -20.38
C ILE A 95 -4.96 -8.71 -21.65
N ILE A 96 -4.92 -7.42 -21.95
CA ILE A 96 -5.64 -6.86 -23.11
C ILE A 96 -5.03 -7.40 -24.39
N GLU A 97 -5.88 -7.94 -25.27
CA GLU A 97 -5.48 -8.44 -26.58
C GLU A 97 -4.78 -7.33 -27.40
N GLY A 98 -3.75 -7.69 -28.13
CA GLY A 98 -2.93 -6.76 -28.91
C GLY A 98 -1.84 -6.02 -28.12
N SER A 99 -1.77 -6.24 -26.80
CA SER A 99 -0.68 -5.67 -25.98
C SER A 99 0.66 -6.32 -26.30
N ASN A 100 1.67 -5.50 -26.55
CA ASN A 100 3.00 -5.97 -26.92
C ASN A 100 4.05 -4.86 -26.68
N PRO A 101 5.37 -5.11 -26.87
CA PRO A 101 6.41 -4.10 -26.63
C PRO A 101 6.29 -2.80 -27.45
N ASN A 102 5.52 -2.80 -28.55
CA ASN A 102 5.32 -1.59 -29.36
C ASN A 102 4.10 -0.77 -28.90
N THR A 103 3.20 -1.36 -28.11
CA THR A 103 1.97 -0.71 -27.59
C THR A 103 2.07 -0.34 -26.12
N ILE A 104 3.11 -0.80 -25.42
CA ILE A 104 3.37 -0.52 -24.01
C ILE A 104 4.74 0.12 -23.87
N ASP A 105 4.80 1.32 -23.29
CA ASP A 105 6.07 1.93 -22.88
C ASP A 105 6.55 1.30 -21.58
N TRP A 106 7.24 0.18 -21.74
CA TRP A 106 7.77 -0.59 -20.61
C TRP A 106 8.78 0.21 -19.80
N LYS A 107 9.64 0.99 -20.46
CA LYS A 107 10.63 1.82 -19.78
C LYS A 107 9.97 2.86 -18.89
N GLN A 108 8.91 3.50 -19.37
CA GLN A 108 8.13 4.44 -18.56
C GLN A 108 7.41 3.73 -17.40
N PHE A 109 6.90 2.53 -17.62
CA PHE A 109 6.25 1.74 -16.56
C PHE A 109 7.23 1.37 -15.45
N GLU A 110 8.42 0.89 -15.76
CA GLU A 110 9.44 0.53 -14.76
C GLU A 110 9.94 1.74 -13.97
N GLY A 111 10.16 2.85 -14.64
CA GLY A 111 10.63 4.10 -14.03
C GLY A 111 12.13 4.31 -14.13
N ASP A 112 12.63 5.26 -13.34
CA ASP A 112 14.03 5.67 -13.33
C ASP A 112 14.93 4.53 -12.77
N PRO A 113 15.98 4.11 -13.50
CA PRO A 113 16.92 3.10 -13.02
C PRO A 113 17.64 3.47 -11.71
N GLU A 114 17.94 4.75 -11.47
CA GLU A 114 18.56 5.19 -10.22
C GLU A 114 17.63 4.99 -9.03
N ARG A 115 16.35 5.33 -9.20
CA ARG A 115 15.32 5.10 -8.19
C ARG A 115 15.08 3.61 -7.92
N ILE A 116 15.13 2.80 -8.96
CA ILE A 116 15.05 1.34 -8.82
C ILE A 116 16.23 0.83 -7.99
N LYS A 117 17.43 1.33 -8.25
CA LYS A 117 18.62 0.98 -7.48
C LYS A 117 18.50 1.41 -6.02
N GLU A 118 18.04 2.62 -5.75
CA GLU A 118 17.80 3.10 -4.36
C GLU A 118 16.82 2.18 -3.61
N TYR A 119 15.77 1.72 -4.29
CA TYR A 119 14.84 0.77 -3.69
C TYR A 119 15.50 -0.59 -3.41
N MET A 120 16.28 -1.11 -4.36
CA MET A 120 17.01 -2.36 -4.17
C MET A 120 18.01 -2.27 -3.02
N ASP A 121 18.74 -1.16 -2.91
CA ASP A 121 19.66 -0.89 -1.82
C ASP A 121 18.91 -0.82 -0.47
N TYR A 122 17.73 -0.19 -0.45
CA TYR A 122 16.86 -0.18 0.73
C TYR A 122 16.42 -1.60 1.14
N MET A 123 15.96 -2.41 0.19
CA MET A 123 15.52 -3.78 0.46
C MET A 123 16.67 -4.62 1.00
N THR A 124 17.84 -4.53 0.40
CA THR A 124 19.06 -5.24 0.82
C THR A 124 19.48 -4.81 2.24
N SER A 125 19.54 -3.52 2.49
CA SER A 125 19.92 -2.97 3.80
C SER A 125 18.97 -3.41 4.93
N ASN A 126 17.71 -3.69 4.60
CA ASN A 126 16.70 -4.17 5.54
C ASN A 126 16.51 -5.70 5.52
N LYS A 127 17.40 -6.44 4.83
CA LYS A 127 17.37 -7.92 4.70
C LYS A 127 16.06 -8.45 4.11
N LEU A 128 15.54 -7.75 3.11
CA LEU A 128 14.29 -8.07 2.43
C LEU A 128 14.51 -8.69 1.04
N GLU A 129 15.74 -9.04 0.68
CA GLU A 129 16.14 -9.55 -0.64
C GLU A 129 15.35 -10.79 -1.06
N ARG A 130 14.93 -11.61 -0.09
CA ARG A 130 14.11 -12.81 -0.35
C ARG A 130 12.77 -12.51 -1.03
N TYR A 131 12.34 -11.26 -0.99
CA TYR A 131 11.11 -10.78 -1.62
C TYR A 131 11.35 -10.16 -2.99
N ILE A 132 12.60 -9.96 -3.36
CA ILE A 132 13.01 -9.44 -4.66
C ILE A 132 13.25 -10.66 -5.54
N GLY A 133 12.44 -10.83 -6.57
CA GLY A 133 12.71 -11.83 -7.60
C GLY A 133 14.04 -11.53 -8.31
N PRO A 134 14.77 -12.55 -8.78
CA PRO A 134 15.98 -12.30 -9.50
C PRO A 134 15.72 -11.47 -10.75
N ASP A 135 16.66 -10.64 -11.10
CA ASP A 135 16.97 -9.85 -12.33
C ASP A 135 16.00 -9.89 -13.55
N GLU A 136 14.72 -10.08 -13.31
CA GLU A 136 13.70 -10.09 -14.38
C GLU A 136 13.03 -8.73 -14.59
N ARG A 137 13.37 -7.73 -13.77
CA ARG A 137 12.76 -6.39 -13.85
C ARG A 137 12.92 -5.73 -15.20
N SER A 138 14.08 -5.86 -15.81
CA SER A 138 14.37 -5.25 -17.12
C SER A 138 13.70 -5.94 -18.30
N LYS A 139 13.11 -7.12 -18.08
CA LYS A 139 12.45 -7.87 -19.15
C LYS A 139 11.00 -7.49 -19.29
N PHE A 140 10.60 -7.09 -20.49
CA PHE A 140 9.20 -6.85 -20.81
C PHE A 140 8.31 -8.04 -20.42
N SER A 141 7.25 -7.75 -19.68
CA SER A 141 6.29 -8.76 -19.26
C SER A 141 4.88 -8.17 -19.21
N LEU A 142 3.98 -8.70 -20.02
CA LEU A 142 2.56 -8.34 -19.99
C LEU A 142 1.93 -8.67 -18.63
N GLU A 143 2.34 -9.76 -18.04
CA GLU A 143 1.87 -10.18 -16.73
C GLU A 143 2.25 -9.19 -15.64
N ARG A 144 3.51 -8.76 -15.61
CA ARG A 144 3.98 -7.75 -14.66
C ARG A 144 3.33 -6.38 -14.90
N PHE A 145 3.03 -6.03 -16.13
CA PHE A 145 2.36 -4.78 -16.46
C PHE A 145 0.90 -4.76 -16.01
N PHE A 146 0.11 -5.76 -16.40
CA PHE A 146 -1.33 -5.80 -16.09
C PHE A 146 -1.63 -6.24 -14.65
N ARG A 147 -0.76 -7.09 -14.10
CA ARG A 147 -0.91 -7.68 -12.76
C ARG A 147 0.17 -7.20 -11.79
N TRP A 148 0.61 -5.95 -11.92
CA TRP A 148 1.72 -5.38 -11.17
C TRP A 148 1.57 -5.53 -9.64
N ARG A 149 0.36 -5.58 -9.13
CA ARG A 149 0.09 -5.81 -7.70
C ARG A 149 0.55 -7.17 -7.18
N CYS A 150 0.79 -8.12 -8.07
CA CYS A 150 1.31 -9.43 -7.71
C CYS A 150 2.82 -9.45 -7.47
N TRP A 151 3.53 -8.34 -7.74
CA TRP A 151 4.98 -8.27 -7.71
C TRP A 151 5.49 -7.19 -6.78
N TRP A 152 6.38 -7.57 -5.84
CA TRP A 152 7.03 -6.60 -4.95
C TRP A 152 7.80 -5.51 -5.68
N ASP A 153 8.20 -5.78 -6.92
CA ASP A 153 8.86 -4.79 -7.78
C ASP A 153 8.03 -3.53 -8.02
N TYR A 154 6.71 -3.60 -7.90
CA TYR A 154 5.79 -2.52 -8.28
C TYR A 154 4.72 -2.23 -7.22
N SER A 155 4.55 -3.11 -6.23
CA SER A 155 3.47 -3.11 -5.26
C SER A 155 3.98 -3.06 -3.83
N THR A 156 3.13 -2.63 -2.93
CA THR A 156 3.30 -2.71 -1.48
C THR A 156 2.54 -3.87 -0.85
N GLY A 157 2.01 -4.76 -1.69
CA GLY A 157 1.31 -5.97 -1.29
C GLY A 157 -0.01 -5.73 -0.55
N LEU A 158 -0.49 -6.77 0.14
CA LEU A 158 -1.74 -6.72 0.91
C LEU A 158 -1.73 -5.62 1.97
N SER A 159 -0.58 -5.30 2.54
CA SER A 159 -0.46 -4.26 3.55
C SER A 159 -0.72 -2.85 2.99
N GLY A 160 -0.08 -2.48 1.90
CA GLY A 160 -0.26 -1.15 1.31
C GLY A 160 -1.54 -1.04 0.46
N ASP A 161 -1.97 -2.13 -0.20
CA ASP A 161 -3.16 -2.05 -1.05
C ASP A 161 -4.48 -2.19 -0.26
N LEU A 162 -4.53 -3.03 0.76
CA LEU A 162 -5.77 -3.35 1.50
C LEU A 162 -5.71 -2.92 2.97
N LEU A 163 -4.77 -3.42 3.77
CA LEU A 163 -4.68 -3.10 5.20
C LEU A 163 -4.64 -1.59 5.47
N THR A 164 -4.04 -0.82 4.58
CA THR A 164 -3.99 0.64 4.72
C THR A 164 -5.38 1.28 4.85
N HIS A 165 -6.40 0.73 4.19
CA HIS A 165 -7.78 1.22 4.33
C HIS A 165 -8.36 0.89 5.70
N GLU A 166 -8.18 -0.33 6.17
CA GLU A 166 -8.70 -0.79 7.46
C GLU A 166 -7.99 -0.07 8.61
N TYR A 167 -6.67 0.07 8.50
CA TYR A 167 -5.90 0.83 9.47
C TYR A 167 -6.31 2.30 9.53
N ASP A 168 -6.54 2.92 8.37
CA ASP A 168 -6.99 4.31 8.29
C ASP A 168 -8.38 4.50 8.91
N ALA A 169 -9.30 3.55 8.68
CA ALA A 169 -10.63 3.55 9.30
C ALA A 169 -10.53 3.47 10.83
N VAL A 170 -9.75 2.52 11.34
CA VAL A 170 -9.52 2.39 12.78
C VAL A 170 -8.87 3.65 13.36
N ASN A 171 -7.87 4.20 12.66
CA ASN A 171 -7.21 5.41 13.10
C ASN A 171 -8.14 6.64 13.10
N GLN A 172 -9.06 6.74 12.16
CA GLN A 172 -10.09 7.77 12.16
C GLN A 172 -11.06 7.63 13.33
N ILE A 173 -11.58 6.42 13.52
CA ILE A 173 -12.63 6.14 14.50
C ILE A 173 -12.11 6.17 15.95
N MET A 174 -10.88 5.67 16.16
CA MET A 174 -10.30 5.45 17.49
C MET A 174 -9.16 6.40 17.85
N HIS A 175 -8.68 7.21 16.89
CA HIS A 175 -7.52 8.09 17.04
C HIS A 175 -6.28 7.40 17.62
N VAL A 176 -5.99 6.18 17.15
CA VAL A 176 -4.94 5.32 17.72
C VAL A 176 -3.52 5.77 17.40
N GLY A 177 -3.33 6.50 16.29
CA GLY A 177 -1.99 6.91 15.86
C GLY A 177 -1.09 5.72 15.45
N ILE A 178 0.21 5.88 15.64
CA ILE A 178 1.20 4.85 15.33
C ILE A 178 1.19 3.77 16.42
N PRO A 179 1.18 2.47 16.07
CA PRO A 179 1.22 1.40 17.05
C PRO A 179 2.59 1.31 17.72
N HIS A 180 2.62 0.79 18.95
CA HIS A 180 3.86 0.47 19.65
C HIS A 180 4.61 -0.67 18.95
N SER A 181 3.87 -1.69 18.50
CA SER A 181 4.43 -2.82 17.78
C SER A 181 3.50 -3.29 16.67
N ALA A 182 4.11 -3.93 15.65
CA ALA A 182 3.41 -4.63 14.59
C ALA A 182 4.12 -5.94 14.28
N THR A 183 3.37 -7.05 14.29
CA THR A 183 3.87 -8.38 13.97
C THR A 183 3.04 -8.98 12.86
N SER A 184 3.68 -9.51 11.82
CA SER A 184 2.99 -10.07 10.67
C SER A 184 3.48 -11.47 10.33
N SER A 185 2.55 -12.29 9.83
CA SER A 185 2.84 -13.57 9.17
C SER A 185 2.04 -13.68 7.88
N GLY A 186 2.55 -14.45 6.93
CA GLY A 186 1.87 -14.65 5.65
C GLY A 186 2.77 -15.32 4.63
N GLY A 187 2.25 -15.51 3.42
CA GLY A 187 3.00 -16.12 2.33
C GLY A 187 2.14 -16.34 1.09
N VAL A 188 2.75 -16.90 0.06
CA VAL A 188 2.07 -17.33 -1.17
C VAL A 188 1.61 -18.77 -0.98
N TYR A 189 0.38 -18.96 -0.54
CA TYR A 189 -0.15 -20.28 -0.19
C TYR A 189 -1.14 -20.83 -1.21
N PHE A 190 -1.98 -19.99 -1.78
CA PHE A 190 -3.03 -20.39 -2.70
C PHE A 190 -2.65 -20.17 -4.17
N PHE A 191 -2.28 -18.94 -4.56
CA PHE A 191 -1.99 -18.61 -5.97
C PHE A 191 -0.56 -18.99 -6.33
N LYS A 192 -0.39 -20.09 -7.08
CA LYS A 192 0.91 -20.59 -7.55
C LYS A 192 1.24 -20.11 -8.96
N ASP A 193 1.04 -18.84 -9.21
CA ASP A 193 1.20 -18.15 -10.51
C ASP A 193 2.55 -17.43 -10.68
N GLY A 194 3.47 -17.65 -9.74
CA GLY A 194 4.80 -17.04 -9.77
C GLY A 194 4.90 -15.69 -9.09
N ARG A 195 3.78 -15.17 -8.53
CA ARG A 195 3.79 -13.91 -7.77
C ARG A 195 4.78 -13.92 -6.62
N THR A 196 5.26 -12.72 -6.27
CA THR A 196 6.14 -12.52 -5.11
C THR A 196 5.41 -11.93 -3.91
N VAL A 197 4.29 -11.26 -4.14
CA VAL A 197 3.44 -10.70 -3.10
C VAL A 197 2.62 -11.81 -2.44
N PRO A 198 2.58 -11.90 -1.10
CA PRO A 198 1.73 -12.82 -0.38
C PRO A 198 0.26 -12.71 -0.76
N ASP A 199 -0.42 -13.85 -0.82
CA ASP A 199 -1.88 -13.94 -0.97
C ASP A 199 -2.59 -14.20 0.37
N VAL A 200 -1.83 -14.45 1.43
CA VAL A 200 -2.31 -14.53 2.81
C VAL A 200 -1.46 -13.62 3.67
N LEU A 201 -2.11 -12.77 4.47
CA LEU A 201 -1.46 -11.90 5.44
C LEU A 201 -2.27 -11.86 6.72
N GLN A 202 -1.58 -12.01 7.86
CA GLN A 202 -2.11 -11.69 9.18
C GLN A 202 -1.18 -10.68 9.85
N THR A 203 -1.75 -9.66 10.49
CA THR A 203 -0.98 -8.65 11.21
C THR A 203 -1.64 -8.32 12.53
N THR A 204 -0.84 -8.29 13.59
CA THR A 204 -1.24 -7.80 14.92
C THR A 204 -0.57 -6.47 15.18
N PHE A 205 -1.35 -5.48 15.57
CA PHE A 205 -0.89 -4.18 16.04
C PHE A 205 -1.23 -4.03 17.51
N GLU A 206 -0.34 -3.40 18.29
CA GLU A 206 -0.50 -3.25 19.73
C GLU A 206 -0.30 -1.80 20.16
N TRP A 207 -1.19 -1.32 21.02
CA TRP A 207 -1.12 -0.05 21.74
C TRP A 207 -1.28 -0.31 23.24
N PRO A 208 -0.18 -0.74 23.94
CA PRO A 208 -0.25 -1.07 25.36
C PRO A 208 -0.70 0.08 26.27
N ASP A 209 -0.37 1.30 25.88
CA ASP A 209 -0.80 2.53 26.57
C ASP A 209 -2.30 2.82 26.46
N ARG A 210 -3.01 2.07 25.61
CA ARG A 210 -4.46 2.15 25.40
C ARG A 210 -5.19 0.86 25.72
N ASP A 211 -4.48 -0.15 26.23
CA ASP A 211 -5.03 -1.51 26.45
C ASP A 211 -5.72 -2.05 25.18
N LEU A 212 -5.14 -1.81 24.00
CA LEU A 212 -5.75 -2.09 22.70
C LEU A 212 -4.85 -2.94 21.81
N THR A 213 -5.47 -3.94 21.17
CA THR A 213 -4.88 -4.73 20.09
C THR A 213 -5.79 -4.71 18.86
N MET A 214 -5.19 -4.62 17.68
CA MET A 214 -5.89 -4.79 16.41
C MET A 214 -5.34 -6.01 15.69
N LEU A 215 -6.23 -6.89 15.25
CA LEU A 215 -5.93 -8.03 14.40
C LEU A 215 -6.44 -7.74 12.99
N TYR A 216 -5.57 -7.95 12.02
CA TYR A 216 -5.91 -7.87 10.60
C TYR A 216 -5.67 -9.22 9.93
N SER A 217 -6.60 -9.67 9.09
CA SER A 217 -6.43 -10.85 8.24
C SER A 217 -6.84 -10.55 6.80
N ALA A 218 -6.06 -11.08 5.85
CA ALA A 218 -6.36 -11.02 4.42
C ALA A 218 -6.06 -12.35 3.75
N THR A 219 -6.96 -12.76 2.85
CA THR A 219 -6.82 -13.97 2.02
C THR A 219 -7.31 -13.71 0.59
#